data_940d12d4a4873da27ccc13b9285a82a2
#
_entry.id   940d12d4a4873da27ccc13b9285a82a2
#
_cell.length_a   1.000
_cell.length_b   1.000
_cell.length_c   1.000
_cell.angle_alpha   90.00
_cell.angle_beta   90.00
_cell.angle_gamma   90.00
#
_symmetry.space_group_name_H-M   'P 1'
#
loop_
_entity.id
_entity.type
_entity.pdbx_description
1 polymer ?
#
loop_
_entity_poly.entity_id
_entity_poly.type
_entity_poly.pdbx_seq_one_letter_code
_entity_poly.pdbx_strand_id
1 'polypeptide(L)'
;KLYVYYNDWPERGLQNYDPNRVEFIDLMNQSEELCQFFAKHKDKKDDPNWRTDVKRWAYKVYTEYDFFVKNAPKCDVGIWLDADTVTYKKVTMDDIQKWIPEDVDISVLGRTAVNYIEAGFLALRMSDLNKALFADMFGVWNTGEVYNYREWHDAFVLTRIINLHQAHGLKVHDLSPHCAD
;
A
#
# COMPACT_ATOMS: atom_id res chain seq x y z
N LYS A 1 -12.78 2.16 -10.53
CA LYS A 1 -11.76 2.95 -11.23
C LYS A 1 -10.38 2.48 -10.80
N LEU A 2 -9.43 2.38 -11.73
CA LEU A 2 -8.03 2.06 -11.48
C LEU A 2 -7.24 3.38 -11.33
N TYR A 3 -6.43 3.47 -10.29
CA TYR A 3 -5.48 4.56 -10.07
C TYR A 3 -4.07 3.99 -10.22
N VAL A 4 -3.27 4.58 -11.10
CA VAL A 4 -1.92 4.13 -11.41
C VAL A 4 -0.95 5.23 -11.01
N TYR A 5 -0.24 5.00 -9.91
CA TYR A 5 0.83 5.89 -9.49
C TYR A 5 2.13 5.52 -10.19
N TYR A 6 2.84 6.52 -10.68
CA TYR A 6 4.09 6.30 -11.41
C TYR A 6 5.15 7.33 -11.01
N ASN A 7 6.38 6.97 -11.30
CA ASN A 7 7.55 7.80 -11.22
C ASN A 7 8.34 7.64 -12.53
N ASP A 8 8.68 8.75 -13.19
CA ASP A 8 9.45 8.76 -14.46
C ASP A 8 8.83 7.94 -15.62
N TRP A 9 7.51 7.94 -15.76
CA TRP A 9 6.88 7.28 -16.89
C TRP A 9 6.94 8.14 -18.15
N PRO A 10 7.39 7.59 -19.31
CA PRO A 10 7.36 8.35 -20.55
C PRO A 10 5.91 8.60 -20.99
N GLU A 11 5.55 9.86 -21.24
CA GLU A 11 4.21 10.34 -21.61
C GLU A 11 3.53 9.58 -22.78
N ARG A 12 4.31 8.90 -23.62
CA ARG A 12 3.84 8.21 -24.83
C ARG A 12 2.91 7.02 -24.59
N GLY A 13 2.81 6.49 -23.39
CA GLY A 13 1.99 5.32 -23.06
C GLY A 13 0.61 5.64 -22.47
N LEU A 14 0.38 6.87 -22.02
CA LEU A 14 -0.79 7.23 -21.21
C LEU A 14 -2.03 7.65 -22.03
N GLN A 15 -1.90 7.84 -23.34
CA GLN A 15 -2.92 8.49 -24.20
C GLN A 15 -4.08 7.58 -24.61
N ASN A 16 -4.02 6.27 -24.38
CA ASN A 16 -4.96 5.28 -24.90
C ASN A 16 -5.93 4.70 -23.87
N TYR A 17 -6.04 5.30 -22.68
CA TYR A 17 -6.90 4.81 -21.61
C TYR A 17 -8.12 5.71 -21.42
N ASP A 18 -9.26 5.09 -21.09
CA ASP A 18 -10.46 5.81 -20.71
C ASP A 18 -10.25 6.50 -19.34
N PRO A 19 -10.27 7.85 -19.25
CA PRO A 19 -10.03 8.58 -18.01
C PRO A 19 -11.11 8.33 -16.94
N ASN A 20 -12.29 7.84 -17.34
CA ASN A 20 -13.32 7.44 -16.39
C ASN A 20 -12.98 6.14 -15.68
N ARG A 21 -12.12 5.31 -16.29
CA ARG A 21 -11.74 3.98 -15.77
C ARG A 21 -10.35 3.94 -15.21
N VAL A 22 -9.42 4.72 -15.74
CA VAL A 22 -8.02 4.74 -15.33
C VAL A 22 -7.58 6.19 -15.10
N GLU A 23 -6.90 6.42 -13.99
CA GLU A 23 -6.27 7.69 -13.67
C GLU A 23 -4.79 7.44 -13.39
N PHE A 24 -3.94 8.19 -14.09
CA PHE A 24 -2.49 8.15 -13.91
C PHE A 24 -2.06 9.32 -13.05
N ILE A 25 -1.30 9.05 -12.01
CA ILE A 25 -0.87 10.03 -11.02
C ILE A 25 0.65 10.02 -10.96
N ASP A 26 1.26 11.15 -11.32
CA ASP A 26 2.69 11.37 -11.11
C ASP A 26 2.95 11.60 -9.62
N LEU A 27 3.52 10.60 -8.97
CA LEU A 27 3.70 10.61 -7.53
C LEU A 27 4.65 11.72 -7.07
N MET A 28 5.70 12.02 -7.84
CA MET A 28 6.66 13.08 -7.49
C MET A 28 6.06 14.47 -7.58
N ASN A 29 5.12 14.67 -8.52
CA ASN A 29 4.37 15.93 -8.63
C ASN A 29 3.22 16.02 -7.62
N GLN A 30 2.66 14.88 -7.21
CA GLN A 30 1.51 14.80 -6.30
C GLN A 30 1.91 14.90 -4.82
N SER A 31 3.05 14.34 -4.43
CA SER A 31 3.47 14.24 -3.03
C SER A 31 4.68 15.12 -2.73
N GLU A 32 4.42 16.31 -2.20
CA GLU A 32 5.46 17.19 -1.68
C GLU A 32 6.23 16.51 -0.53
N GLU A 33 5.53 15.76 0.31
CA GLU A 33 6.09 15.05 1.44
C GLU A 33 7.14 14.01 0.99
N LEU A 34 6.87 13.31 -0.13
CA LEU A 34 7.84 12.36 -0.70
C LEU A 34 9.08 13.08 -1.22
N CYS A 35 8.90 14.21 -1.90
CA CYS A 35 10.02 15.04 -2.36
C CYS A 35 10.89 15.52 -1.19
N GLN A 36 10.26 15.97 -0.10
CA GLN A 36 10.96 16.38 1.13
C GLN A 36 11.69 15.20 1.77
N PHE A 37 11.07 14.01 1.79
CA PHE A 37 11.71 12.79 2.29
C PHE A 37 12.97 12.47 1.49
N PHE A 38 12.92 12.46 0.17
CA PHE A 38 14.10 12.22 -0.67
C PHE A 38 15.17 13.30 -0.51
N ALA A 39 14.79 14.57 -0.40
CA ALA A 39 15.72 15.65 -0.13
C ALA A 39 16.45 15.48 1.20
N LYS A 40 15.74 15.07 2.26
CA LYS A 40 16.29 14.78 3.59
C LYS A 40 17.25 13.59 3.58
N HIS A 41 16.99 12.60 2.71
CA HIS A 41 17.75 11.35 2.63
C HIS A 41 18.66 11.26 1.40
N LYS A 42 18.95 12.38 0.71
CA LYS A 42 19.74 12.41 -0.54
C LYS A 42 21.12 11.78 -0.40
N ASP A 43 21.77 11.97 0.76
CA ASP A 43 23.13 11.48 1.01
C ASP A 43 23.17 9.99 1.43
N LYS A 44 22.03 9.39 1.71
CA LYS A 44 21.94 7.96 1.97
C LYS A 44 22.01 7.22 0.65
N LYS A 45 23.00 6.34 0.51
CA LYS A 45 23.08 5.42 -0.65
C LYS A 45 21.92 4.46 -0.63
N ASP A 46 21.50 4.02 -1.82
CA ASP A 46 20.57 2.91 -1.95
C ASP A 46 21.21 1.66 -1.34
N ASP A 47 20.47 0.96 -0.50
CA ASP A 47 20.96 -0.23 0.16
C ASP A 47 20.77 -1.43 -0.77
N PRO A 48 21.81 -2.22 -1.08
CA PRO A 48 21.66 -3.44 -1.85
C PRO A 48 20.79 -4.49 -1.14
N ASN A 49 20.67 -4.38 0.18
CA ASN A 49 19.74 -5.17 0.95
C ASN A 49 18.34 -4.52 0.92
N TRP A 50 17.44 -5.08 0.14
CA TRP A 50 16.08 -4.58 0.00
C TRP A 50 15.31 -4.44 1.34
N ARG A 51 15.69 -5.21 2.36
CA ARG A 51 15.04 -5.13 3.70
C ARG A 51 15.36 -3.85 4.45
N THR A 52 16.42 -3.17 4.07
CA THR A 52 16.91 -1.93 4.69
C THR A 52 17.03 -0.76 3.71
N ASP A 53 16.45 -0.91 2.52
CA ASP A 53 16.38 0.17 1.52
C ASP A 53 15.13 1.03 1.74
N VAL A 54 15.21 1.96 2.66
CA VAL A 54 14.10 2.84 3.06
C VAL A 54 13.56 3.69 1.91
N LYS A 55 14.41 4.10 0.97
CA LYS A 55 13.99 4.93 -0.17
C LYS A 55 13.13 4.15 -1.15
N ARG A 56 13.51 2.90 -1.43
CA ARG A 56 12.74 2.01 -2.30
C ARG A 56 11.30 1.88 -1.83
N TRP A 57 11.11 1.68 -0.53
CA TRP A 57 9.80 1.45 0.04
C TRP A 57 9.02 2.74 0.31
N ALA A 58 9.69 3.89 0.34
CA ALA A 58 9.02 5.19 0.48
C ALA A 58 8.02 5.43 -0.65
N TYR A 59 8.34 5.10 -1.90
CA TYR A 59 7.40 5.26 -3.02
C TYR A 59 6.05 4.61 -2.73
N LYS A 60 6.06 3.37 -2.24
CA LYS A 60 4.83 2.63 -1.92
C LYS A 60 4.09 3.26 -0.75
N VAL A 61 4.77 3.52 0.36
CA VAL A 61 4.17 4.06 1.58
C VAL A 61 3.53 5.44 1.32
N TYR A 62 4.19 6.30 0.57
CA TYR A 62 3.64 7.62 0.24
C TYR A 62 2.49 7.53 -0.77
N THR A 63 2.51 6.56 -1.68
CA THR A 63 1.37 6.28 -2.57
C THR A 63 0.15 5.78 -1.79
N GLU A 64 0.34 4.83 -0.88
CA GLU A 64 -0.72 4.31 -0.02
C GLU A 64 -1.32 5.42 0.85
N TYR A 65 -0.49 6.30 1.41
CA TYR A 65 -0.96 7.46 2.17
C TYR A 65 -1.76 8.43 1.29
N ASP A 66 -1.26 8.75 0.10
CA ASP A 66 -1.98 9.63 -0.83
C ASP A 66 -3.35 9.06 -1.18
N PHE A 67 -3.42 7.78 -1.55
CA PHE A 67 -4.65 7.13 -1.98
C PHE A 67 -5.63 6.87 -0.85
N PHE A 68 -5.18 6.37 0.30
CA PHE A 68 -6.10 5.96 1.36
C PHE A 68 -6.43 7.07 2.36
N VAL A 69 -5.62 8.13 2.43
CA VAL A 69 -5.78 9.19 3.43
C VAL A 69 -5.99 10.56 2.80
N LYS A 70 -5.01 11.05 2.03
CA LYS A 70 -4.95 12.45 1.60
C LYS A 70 -5.97 12.75 0.49
N ASN A 71 -5.99 11.91 -0.55
CA ASN A 71 -6.84 12.05 -1.73
C ASN A 71 -7.82 10.87 -1.88
N ALA A 72 -8.27 10.31 -0.75
CA ALA A 72 -9.10 9.13 -0.71
C ALA A 72 -10.34 9.26 -1.62
N PRO A 73 -10.51 8.37 -2.62
CA PRO A 73 -11.66 8.41 -3.50
C PRO A 73 -12.95 8.06 -2.75
N LYS A 74 -14.09 8.55 -3.25
CA LYS A 74 -15.41 8.18 -2.71
C LYS A 74 -15.78 6.78 -3.20
N CYS A 75 -15.37 5.77 -2.47
CA CYS A 75 -15.74 4.38 -2.69
C CYS A 75 -15.76 3.62 -1.36
N ASP A 76 -16.40 2.45 -1.36
CA ASP A 76 -16.56 1.65 -0.13
C ASP A 76 -15.34 0.77 0.12
N VAL A 77 -14.67 0.34 -0.96
CA VAL A 77 -13.55 -0.62 -0.94
C VAL A 77 -12.42 -0.12 -1.82
N GLY A 78 -11.20 -0.13 -1.28
CA GLY A 78 -9.95 0.03 -1.99
C GLY A 78 -9.21 -1.29 -2.10
N ILE A 79 -8.55 -1.53 -3.24
CA ILE A 79 -7.67 -2.68 -3.43
C ILE A 79 -6.31 -2.16 -3.87
N TRP A 80 -5.30 -2.50 -3.10
CA TRP A 80 -3.90 -2.27 -3.47
C TRP A 80 -3.37 -3.47 -4.25
N LEU A 81 -2.66 -3.18 -5.34
CA LEU A 81 -1.93 -4.17 -6.12
C LEU A 81 -0.53 -3.62 -6.43
N ASP A 82 0.51 -4.37 -6.15
CA ASP A 82 1.85 -4.04 -6.63
C ASP A 82 1.90 -4.16 -8.17
N ALA A 83 2.71 -3.32 -8.81
CA ALA A 83 2.75 -3.18 -10.26
C ALA A 83 3.20 -4.44 -11.01
N ASP A 84 3.84 -5.38 -10.33
CA ASP A 84 4.26 -6.69 -10.86
C ASP A 84 3.22 -7.80 -10.65
N THR A 85 2.04 -7.45 -10.12
CA THR A 85 0.92 -8.37 -9.94
C THR A 85 0.21 -8.64 -11.27
N VAL A 86 0.06 -9.92 -11.63
CA VAL A 86 -0.65 -10.34 -12.85
C VAL A 86 -2.00 -10.97 -12.52
N THR A 87 -3.06 -10.40 -13.07
CA THR A 87 -4.41 -10.96 -12.97
C THR A 87 -4.65 -11.92 -14.13
N TYR A 88 -4.80 -13.20 -13.85
CA TYR A 88 -5.00 -14.27 -14.85
C TYR A 88 -6.45 -14.75 -14.97
N LYS A 89 -7.35 -14.27 -14.11
CA LYS A 89 -8.79 -14.53 -14.17
C LYS A 89 -9.56 -13.23 -14.09
N LYS A 90 -10.77 -13.22 -14.68
CA LYS A 90 -11.68 -12.09 -14.50
C LYS A 90 -12.09 -12.00 -13.04
N VAL A 91 -11.88 -10.84 -12.43
CA VAL A 91 -12.35 -10.52 -11.09
C VAL A 91 -13.81 -10.12 -11.15
N THR A 92 -14.64 -10.69 -10.29
CA THR A 92 -16.08 -10.41 -10.16
C THR A 92 -16.38 -9.67 -8.85
N MET A 93 -17.60 -9.15 -8.71
CA MET A 93 -18.04 -8.57 -7.44
C MET A 93 -18.11 -9.60 -6.32
N ASP A 94 -18.46 -10.85 -6.64
CA ASP A 94 -18.48 -11.94 -5.68
C ASP A 94 -17.06 -12.25 -5.15
N ASP A 95 -16.04 -12.12 -5.99
CA ASP A 95 -14.65 -12.27 -5.56
C ASP A 95 -14.26 -11.15 -4.59
N ILE A 96 -14.63 -9.90 -4.92
CA ILE A 96 -14.36 -8.74 -4.05
C ILE A 96 -15.08 -8.90 -2.70
N GLN A 97 -16.32 -9.36 -2.68
CA GLN A 97 -17.08 -9.61 -1.44
C GLN A 97 -16.44 -10.71 -0.58
N LYS A 98 -15.85 -11.74 -1.21
CA LYS A 98 -15.09 -12.78 -0.50
C LYS A 98 -13.77 -12.25 0.05
N TRP A 99 -13.11 -11.36 -0.71
CA TRP A 99 -11.85 -10.77 -0.26
C TRP A 99 -12.04 -9.80 0.90
N ILE A 100 -13.15 -9.06 0.94
CA ILE A 100 -13.45 -8.10 2.00
C ILE A 100 -14.88 -8.28 2.51
N PRO A 101 -15.14 -9.27 3.38
CA PRO A 101 -16.43 -9.48 4.04
C PRO A 101 -16.93 -8.23 4.77
N GLU A 102 -18.24 -8.11 4.99
CA GLU A 102 -18.86 -6.90 5.55
C GLU A 102 -18.36 -6.53 6.94
N ASP A 103 -17.98 -7.51 7.74
CA ASP A 103 -17.50 -7.34 9.11
C ASP A 103 -15.98 -7.21 9.22
N VAL A 104 -15.27 -7.09 8.10
CA VAL A 104 -13.81 -6.99 8.01
C VAL A 104 -13.40 -5.58 7.59
N ASP A 105 -12.35 -5.02 8.20
CA ASP A 105 -11.80 -3.72 7.83
C ASP A 105 -10.72 -3.84 6.76
N ILE A 106 -9.83 -4.82 6.90
CA ILE A 106 -8.74 -5.08 5.96
C ILE A 106 -8.49 -6.57 5.79
N SER A 107 -8.25 -6.97 4.55
CA SER A 107 -7.83 -8.33 4.19
C SER A 107 -6.41 -8.33 3.64
N VAL A 108 -5.63 -9.29 4.09
CA VAL A 108 -4.21 -9.43 3.80
C VAL A 108 -3.88 -10.86 3.40
N LEU A 109 -2.74 -11.05 2.74
CA LEU A 109 -2.17 -12.38 2.53
C LEU A 109 -1.12 -12.64 3.63
N GLY A 110 -1.42 -13.55 4.54
CA GLY A 110 -0.48 -14.02 5.55
C GLY A 110 0.67 -14.82 4.94
N ARG A 111 1.77 -14.89 5.65
CA ARG A 111 2.93 -15.72 5.28
C ARG A 111 3.35 -16.58 6.47
N THR A 112 3.21 -17.88 6.35
CA THR A 112 3.57 -18.83 7.44
C THR A 112 5.08 -18.94 7.67
N ALA A 113 5.89 -18.67 6.64
CA ALA A 113 7.34 -18.80 6.69
C ALA A 113 8.08 -17.58 7.27
N VAL A 114 7.40 -16.43 7.39
CA VAL A 114 7.96 -15.17 7.89
C VAL A 114 6.95 -14.44 8.78
N ASN A 115 7.44 -13.58 9.67
CA ASN A 115 6.59 -12.87 10.62
C ASN A 115 6.02 -11.56 10.06
N TYR A 116 5.63 -11.54 8.79
CA TYR A 116 4.99 -10.39 8.14
C TYR A 116 4.12 -10.83 6.95
N ILE A 117 3.13 -10.01 6.63
CA ILE A 117 2.19 -10.23 5.54
C ILE A 117 2.85 -10.08 4.16
N GLU A 118 2.16 -10.53 3.11
CA GLU A 118 2.44 -10.12 1.73
C GLU A 118 1.74 -8.78 1.46
N ALA A 119 2.52 -7.71 1.27
CA ALA A 119 1.97 -6.38 1.07
C ALA A 119 1.69 -6.02 -0.40
N GLY A 120 1.93 -6.94 -1.34
CA GLY A 120 1.64 -6.75 -2.77
C GLY A 120 0.15 -6.83 -3.10
N PHE A 121 -0.68 -7.31 -2.16
CA PHE A 121 -2.14 -7.31 -2.25
C PHE A 121 -2.76 -6.95 -0.91
N LEU A 122 -3.61 -5.92 -0.91
CA LEU A 122 -4.44 -5.55 0.24
C LEU A 122 -5.85 -5.23 -0.27
N ALA A 123 -6.88 -5.74 0.40
CA ALA A 123 -8.26 -5.30 0.17
C ALA A 123 -8.80 -4.68 1.46
N LEU A 124 -9.35 -3.48 1.38
CA LEU A 124 -9.75 -2.75 2.59
C LEU A 124 -10.97 -1.87 2.38
N ARG A 125 -11.71 -1.66 3.46
CA ARG A 125 -12.79 -0.66 3.49
C ARG A 125 -12.21 0.73 3.61
N MET A 126 -12.83 1.68 2.92
CA MET A 126 -12.46 3.10 3.00
C MET A 126 -13.06 3.71 4.28
N SER A 127 -12.52 3.29 5.44
CA SER A 127 -12.97 3.67 6.79
C SER A 127 -11.95 4.57 7.50
N ASP A 128 -12.39 5.22 8.58
CA ASP A 128 -11.49 6.04 9.40
C ASP A 128 -10.43 5.19 10.13
N LEU A 129 -10.72 3.91 10.44
CA LEU A 129 -9.74 2.98 10.99
C LEU A 129 -8.60 2.72 10.01
N ASN A 130 -8.92 2.43 8.74
CA ASN A 130 -7.90 2.22 7.72
C ASN A 130 -7.16 3.50 7.34
N LYS A 131 -7.83 4.66 7.36
CA LYS A 131 -7.15 5.96 7.22
C LYS A 131 -6.12 6.18 8.32
N ALA A 132 -6.49 5.89 9.57
CA ALA A 132 -5.56 5.99 10.70
C ALA A 132 -4.37 5.04 10.55
N LEU A 133 -4.61 3.79 10.13
CA LEU A 133 -3.57 2.80 9.87
C LEU A 133 -2.53 3.31 8.85
N PHE A 134 -2.98 3.81 7.68
CA PHE A 134 -2.06 4.32 6.66
C PHE A 134 -1.44 5.67 7.03
N ALA A 135 -2.10 6.49 7.84
CA ALA A 135 -1.51 7.69 8.41
C ALA A 135 -0.36 7.36 9.37
N ASP A 136 -0.51 6.32 10.21
CA ASP A 136 0.56 5.84 11.09
C ASP A 136 1.71 5.23 10.28
N MET A 137 1.40 4.46 9.24
CA MET A 137 2.41 3.91 8.33
C MET A 137 3.24 5.03 7.68
N PHE A 138 2.59 6.05 7.15
CA PHE A 138 3.24 7.25 6.63
C PHE A 138 4.06 7.96 7.71
N GLY A 139 3.51 8.13 8.91
CA GLY A 139 4.17 8.77 10.05
C GLY A 139 5.53 8.14 10.36
N VAL A 140 5.61 6.81 10.36
CA VAL A 140 6.85 6.05 10.59
C VAL A 140 7.96 6.43 9.59
N TRP A 141 7.63 6.59 8.29
CA TRP A 141 8.60 7.04 7.29
C TRP A 141 8.90 8.52 7.42
N ASN A 142 7.87 9.35 7.50
CA ASN A 142 8.01 10.81 7.47
C ASN A 142 8.81 11.36 8.66
N THR A 143 8.68 10.75 9.84
CA THR A 143 9.48 11.10 11.04
C THR A 143 10.87 10.47 11.04
N GLY A 144 11.08 9.41 10.27
CA GLY A 144 12.31 8.61 10.28
C GLY A 144 12.30 7.53 11.38
N GLU A 145 11.17 7.27 12.01
CA GLU A 145 11.02 6.20 13.01
C GLU A 145 11.28 4.82 12.41
N VAL A 146 11.12 4.66 11.10
CA VAL A 146 11.42 3.44 10.35
C VAL A 146 12.81 2.88 10.67
N TYR A 147 13.79 3.72 10.99
CA TYR A 147 15.15 3.30 11.34
C TYR A 147 15.27 2.62 12.70
N ASN A 148 14.24 2.67 13.53
CA ASN A 148 14.17 1.97 14.81
C ASN A 148 13.64 0.52 14.65
N TYR A 149 13.11 0.18 13.47
CA TYR A 149 12.66 -1.18 13.19
C TYR A 149 13.83 -2.08 12.76
N ARG A 150 13.67 -3.38 12.95
CA ARG A 150 14.68 -4.38 12.53
C ARG A 150 14.82 -4.46 11.01
N GLU A 151 13.72 -4.30 10.29
CA GLU A 151 13.63 -4.30 8.84
C GLU A 151 12.79 -3.08 8.41
N TRP A 152 13.18 -2.43 7.31
CA TRP A 152 12.61 -1.14 6.88
C TRP A 152 11.74 -1.26 5.63
N HIS A 153 11.37 -2.48 5.24
CA HIS A 153 10.44 -2.65 4.13
C HIS A 153 8.97 -2.56 4.58
N ASP A 154 8.14 -2.20 3.63
CA ASP A 154 6.71 -1.96 3.82
C ASP A 154 5.98 -3.09 4.55
N ALA A 155 6.11 -4.32 4.07
CA ALA A 155 5.41 -5.48 4.63
C ALA A 155 5.74 -5.75 6.12
N PHE A 156 7.01 -5.57 6.52
CA PHE A 156 7.40 -5.73 7.91
C PHE A 156 6.79 -4.66 8.82
N VAL A 157 6.91 -3.40 8.41
CA VAL A 157 6.40 -2.26 9.21
C VAL A 157 4.88 -2.26 9.22
N LEU A 158 4.22 -2.46 8.06
CA LEU A 158 2.76 -2.53 7.96
C LEU A 158 2.20 -3.63 8.87
N THR A 159 2.83 -4.80 8.93
CA THR A 159 2.41 -5.87 9.85
C THR A 159 2.43 -5.40 11.31
N ARG A 160 3.44 -4.64 11.72
CA ARG A 160 3.53 -4.12 13.10
C ARG A 160 2.43 -3.12 13.40
N ILE A 161 2.13 -2.25 12.44
CA ILE A 161 1.06 -1.25 12.57
C ILE A 161 -0.31 -1.95 12.57
N ILE A 162 -0.57 -2.92 11.69
CA ILE A 162 -1.79 -3.73 11.71
C ILE A 162 -2.00 -4.37 13.08
N ASN A 163 -0.96 -5.00 13.66
CA ASN A 163 -1.07 -5.63 14.97
C ASN A 163 -1.43 -4.63 16.07
N LEU A 164 -0.89 -3.41 16.02
CA LEU A 164 -1.27 -2.34 16.95
C LEU A 164 -2.74 -1.95 16.77
N HIS A 165 -3.18 -1.75 15.54
CA HIS A 165 -4.57 -1.38 15.24
C HIS A 165 -5.55 -2.52 15.56
N GLN A 166 -5.16 -3.80 15.42
CA GLN A 166 -5.97 -4.94 15.88
C GLN A 166 -6.23 -4.88 17.39
N ALA A 167 -5.24 -4.49 18.19
CA ALA A 167 -5.43 -4.28 19.63
C ALA A 167 -6.44 -3.15 19.95
N HIS A 168 -6.73 -2.28 18.99
CA HIS A 168 -7.70 -1.19 19.07
C HIS A 168 -8.98 -1.46 18.24
N GLY A 169 -9.19 -2.70 17.82
CA GLY A 169 -10.46 -3.12 17.22
C GLY A 169 -10.47 -3.26 15.69
N LEU A 170 -9.34 -3.03 14.99
CA LEU A 170 -9.24 -3.30 13.56
C LEU A 170 -9.47 -4.79 13.27
N LYS A 171 -10.42 -5.11 12.40
CA LYS A 171 -10.74 -6.49 12.02
C LYS A 171 -9.99 -6.87 10.77
N VAL A 172 -9.08 -7.84 10.91
CA VAL A 172 -8.21 -8.34 9.84
C VAL A 172 -8.65 -9.73 9.40
N HIS A 173 -8.75 -9.92 8.09
CA HIS A 173 -9.02 -11.21 7.45
C HIS A 173 -7.78 -11.68 6.70
N ASP A 174 -7.31 -12.88 7.02
CA ASP A 174 -6.21 -13.52 6.31
C ASP A 174 -6.74 -14.37 5.15
N LEU A 175 -6.36 -13.99 3.93
CA LEU A 175 -6.76 -14.67 2.70
C LEU A 175 -5.87 -15.88 2.35
N SER A 176 -4.74 -16.07 3.03
CA SER A 176 -3.76 -17.10 2.68
C SER A 176 -4.30 -18.53 2.71
N PRO A 177 -5.24 -18.92 3.59
CA PRO A 177 -5.86 -20.25 3.54
C PRO A 177 -6.67 -20.52 2.26
N HIS A 178 -7.09 -19.45 1.58
CA HIS A 178 -7.92 -19.53 0.36
C HIS A 178 -7.10 -19.41 -0.93
N CYS A 179 -5.79 -19.18 -0.82
CA CYS A 179 -4.88 -19.05 -1.97
C CYS A 179 -4.07 -20.31 -2.26
N ALA A 180 -4.30 -21.38 -1.50
CA ALA A 180 -3.55 -22.65 -1.60
C ALA A 180 -4.15 -23.67 -2.57
N ASP A 181 -5.24 -23.34 -3.28
CA ASP A 181 -5.95 -24.21 -4.23
C ASP A 181 -5.68 -23.84 -5.71
#